data_bfe76eeeb057b7a7da22d1b4e94375f2
#
_entry.id   bfe76eeeb057b7a7da22d1b4e94375f2
#
_cell.length_a   1.000
_cell.length_b   1.000
_cell.length_c   1.000
_cell.angle_alpha   90.00
_cell.angle_beta   90.00
_cell.angle_gamma   90.00
#
_symmetry.space_group_name_H-M   'P 1'
#
loop_
_entity.id
_entity.type
_entity.pdbx_description
1 polymer ?
#
loop_
_entity_poly.entity_id
_entity_poly.type
_entity_poly.pdbx_seq_one_letter_code
_entity_poly.pdbx_strand_id
1 'polypeptide(L)'
;MLHGIDGSPTQAYHRPMSTDPAPTDDGAAWAVEHLAQDLIGWLTTRAPDGRLQSSPISFLWEDGTILFYSQPGTPKLRNLAADPHVSFTLQSDPYGDHVLIVEGEARVDPAAAPSDRHPAYAAKFREALGHWGLEVEQTARDFSVAVRITPVRTRSW
;
A
#
# COMPACT_ATOMS: atom_id res chain seq x y z
N MET A 1 -34.66 -43.57 9.27
CA MET A 1 -33.47 -43.40 10.11
C MET A 1 -32.74 -42.16 9.65
N LEU A 2 -32.96 -41.04 10.32
CA LEU A 2 -32.27 -39.76 10.02
C LEU A 2 -31.03 -39.68 10.88
N HIS A 3 -29.85 -39.63 10.23
CA HIS A 3 -28.60 -39.39 10.92
C HIS A 3 -28.48 -37.90 11.20
N GLY A 4 -28.42 -37.56 12.49
CA GLY A 4 -28.22 -36.20 12.96
C GLY A 4 -26.83 -35.69 12.54
N ILE A 5 -26.83 -34.51 11.91
CA ILE A 5 -25.64 -33.70 11.73
C ILE A 5 -25.34 -33.03 13.06
N ASP A 6 -24.26 -33.47 13.70
CA ASP A 6 -23.71 -32.85 14.90
C ASP A 6 -23.22 -31.45 14.52
N GLY A 7 -24.01 -30.45 14.84
CA GLY A 7 -23.70 -29.06 14.69
C GLY A 7 -22.83 -28.56 15.84
N SER A 8 -21.56 -28.92 15.87
CA SER A 8 -20.64 -28.24 16.77
C SER A 8 -20.59 -26.75 16.41
N PRO A 9 -20.85 -25.82 17.34
CA PRO A 9 -20.75 -24.40 17.03
C PRO A 9 -19.29 -24.07 16.66
N THR A 10 -19.10 -23.61 15.45
CA THR A 10 -17.84 -22.98 15.05
C THR A 10 -17.54 -21.91 16.09
N GLN A 11 -16.54 -22.15 16.90
CA GLN A 11 -16.09 -21.20 17.90
C GLN A 11 -15.63 -19.96 17.12
N ALA A 12 -16.48 -18.93 17.11
CA ALA A 12 -16.17 -17.66 16.47
C ALA A 12 -14.88 -17.16 17.13
N TYR A 13 -13.85 -17.01 16.33
CA TYR A 13 -12.56 -16.50 16.74
C TYR A 13 -12.75 -15.02 17.12
N HIS A 14 -13.14 -14.78 18.34
CA HIS A 14 -13.31 -13.46 18.91
C HIS A 14 -11.96 -13.02 19.48
N ARG A 15 -11.05 -12.61 18.58
CA ARG A 15 -9.91 -11.81 19.04
C ARG A 15 -10.48 -10.46 19.45
N PRO A 16 -10.31 -10.02 20.70
CA PRO A 16 -10.81 -8.71 21.09
C PRO A 16 -10.15 -7.65 20.23
N MET A 17 -10.96 -6.92 19.47
CA MET A 17 -10.53 -5.72 18.74
C MET A 17 -10.27 -4.62 19.77
N SER A 18 -9.18 -4.70 20.47
CA SER A 18 -8.82 -3.72 21.47
C SER A 18 -7.31 -3.55 21.47
N THR A 19 -6.92 -2.31 21.31
CA THR A 19 -5.58 -1.75 21.34
C THR A 19 -4.70 -2.17 20.19
N ASP A 20 -4.10 -1.19 19.50
CA ASP A 20 -3.01 -1.42 18.57
C ASP A 20 -2.00 -2.36 19.24
N PRO A 21 -1.71 -3.53 18.69
CA PRO A 21 -0.69 -4.38 19.26
C PRO A 21 0.64 -3.61 19.29
N ALA A 22 1.43 -3.83 20.34
CA ALA A 22 2.77 -3.25 20.38
C ALA A 22 3.58 -3.78 19.19
N PRO A 23 4.43 -2.94 18.58
CA PRO A 23 5.36 -3.41 17.55
C PRO A 23 6.16 -4.60 18.08
N THR A 24 6.25 -5.66 17.28
CA THR A 24 7.07 -6.83 17.59
C THR A 24 8.32 -6.79 16.70
N ASP A 25 9.43 -7.37 17.17
CA ASP A 25 10.65 -7.48 16.35
C ASP A 25 10.39 -8.29 15.08
N ASP A 26 9.55 -9.31 15.17
CA ASP A 26 9.11 -10.14 14.04
C ASP A 26 8.26 -9.34 13.03
N GLY A 27 7.29 -8.57 13.52
CA GLY A 27 6.49 -7.67 12.68
C GLY A 27 7.33 -6.59 11.99
N ALA A 28 8.35 -6.07 12.66
CA ALA A 28 9.26 -5.10 12.07
C ALA A 28 10.12 -5.73 10.96
N ALA A 29 10.64 -6.93 11.17
CA ALA A 29 11.41 -7.66 10.17
C ALA A 29 10.56 -8.01 8.95
N TRP A 30 9.35 -8.51 9.16
CA TRP A 30 8.37 -8.77 8.11
C TRP A 30 8.06 -7.50 7.30
N ALA A 31 7.82 -6.38 7.98
CA ALA A 31 7.50 -5.11 7.32
C ALA A 31 8.65 -4.63 6.41
N VAL A 32 9.90 -4.71 6.85
CA VAL A 32 11.09 -4.33 6.06
C VAL A 32 11.20 -5.20 4.81
N GLU A 33 11.04 -6.52 4.96
CA GLU A 33 11.09 -7.45 3.83
C GLU A 33 9.99 -7.15 2.80
N HIS A 34 8.75 -7.02 3.25
CA HIS A 34 7.60 -6.80 2.36
C HIS A 34 7.58 -5.41 1.73
N LEU A 35 8.05 -4.37 2.40
CA LEU A 35 8.26 -3.05 1.78
C LEU A 35 9.25 -3.11 0.62
N ALA A 36 10.26 -3.97 0.71
CA ALA A 36 11.22 -4.14 -0.37
C ALA A 36 10.69 -5.00 -1.53
N GLN A 37 9.95 -6.07 -1.24
CA GLN A 37 9.57 -7.11 -2.20
C GLN A 37 8.18 -6.91 -2.82
N ASP A 38 7.19 -6.45 -2.04
CA ASP A 38 5.82 -6.35 -2.52
C ASP A 38 5.68 -5.29 -3.59
N LEU A 39 4.95 -5.63 -4.65
CA LEU A 39 4.72 -4.75 -5.78
C LEU A 39 3.57 -3.77 -5.53
N ILE A 40 2.56 -4.22 -4.79
CA ILE A 40 1.30 -3.50 -4.60
C ILE A 40 1.04 -3.26 -3.11
N GLY A 41 0.66 -2.03 -2.80
CA GLY A 41 0.11 -1.66 -1.50
C GLY A 41 -1.21 -0.91 -1.68
N TRP A 42 -1.94 -0.72 -0.60
CA TRP A 42 -3.22 -0.01 -0.60
C TRP A 42 -3.07 1.38 -0.02
N LEU A 43 -3.40 2.38 -0.82
CA LEU A 43 -3.41 3.78 -0.42
C LEU A 43 -4.83 4.23 -0.13
N THR A 44 -5.07 4.74 1.07
CA THR A 44 -6.33 5.38 1.46
C THR A 44 -6.14 6.88 1.55
N THR A 45 -6.96 7.60 0.80
CA THR A 45 -7.04 9.07 0.77
C THR A 45 -8.40 9.54 1.24
N ARG A 46 -8.50 10.80 1.64
CA ARG A 46 -9.75 11.43 2.06
C ARG A 46 -10.23 12.41 1.00
N ALA A 47 -11.44 12.21 0.52
CA ALA A 47 -12.10 13.15 -0.38
C ALA A 47 -12.53 14.43 0.38
N PRO A 48 -12.71 15.58 -0.33
CA PRO A 48 -13.14 16.84 0.31
C PRO A 48 -14.47 16.74 1.09
N ASP A 49 -15.34 15.83 0.68
CA ASP A 49 -16.61 15.57 1.38
C ASP A 49 -16.45 14.60 2.59
N GLY A 50 -15.22 14.23 2.93
CA GLY A 50 -14.87 13.38 4.07
C GLY A 50 -14.90 11.88 3.79
N ARG A 51 -15.35 11.43 2.62
CA ARG A 51 -15.34 10.00 2.26
C ARG A 51 -13.91 9.49 2.12
N LEU A 52 -13.66 8.29 2.61
CA LEU A 52 -12.40 7.58 2.42
C LEU A 52 -12.44 6.81 1.09
N GLN A 53 -11.33 6.86 0.37
CA GLN A 53 -11.15 6.15 -0.89
C GLN A 53 -9.84 5.37 -0.84
N SER A 54 -9.93 4.05 -0.96
CA SER A 54 -8.77 3.17 -1.05
C SER A 54 -8.54 2.73 -2.49
N SER A 55 -7.30 2.68 -2.90
CA SER A 55 -6.89 2.18 -4.22
C SER A 55 -5.56 1.45 -4.13
N PRO A 56 -5.36 0.38 -4.93
CA PRO A 56 -4.05 -0.24 -5.04
C PRO A 56 -3.09 0.69 -5.77
N ILE A 57 -1.85 0.70 -5.34
CA ILE A 57 -0.75 1.41 -5.99
C ILE A 57 0.48 0.51 -6.12
N SER A 58 1.17 0.61 -7.24
CA SER A 58 2.53 0.09 -7.39
C SER A 58 3.48 1.04 -6.69
N PHE A 59 4.33 0.54 -5.80
CA PHE A 59 5.14 1.39 -4.96
C PHE A 59 6.61 0.95 -4.85
N LEU A 60 7.48 1.91 -4.56
CA LEU A 60 8.87 1.70 -4.19
C LEU A 60 9.10 2.25 -2.78
N TRP A 61 9.69 1.44 -1.91
CA TRP A 61 10.24 1.90 -0.65
C TRP A 61 11.69 2.32 -0.84
N GLU A 62 12.02 3.57 -0.59
CA GLU A 62 13.38 4.10 -0.64
C GLU A 62 13.55 5.28 0.33
N ASP A 63 14.72 5.38 0.93
CA ASP A 63 15.11 6.49 1.81
C ASP A 63 14.07 6.82 2.89
N GLY A 64 13.42 5.78 3.46
CA GLY A 64 12.41 5.94 4.51
C GLY A 64 11.06 6.50 4.01
N THR A 65 10.83 6.52 2.70
CA THR A 65 9.60 7.02 2.08
C THR A 65 9.03 6.02 1.07
N ILE A 66 7.76 6.22 0.70
CA ILE A 66 7.09 5.42 -0.33
C ILE A 66 6.89 6.30 -1.56
N LEU A 67 7.47 5.88 -2.69
CA LEU A 67 7.29 6.52 -3.99
C LEU A 67 6.30 5.71 -4.83
N PHE A 68 5.33 6.38 -5.45
CA PHE A 68 4.47 5.79 -6.46
C PHE A 68 4.18 6.77 -7.60
N TYR A 69 3.74 6.24 -8.73
CA TYR A 69 3.35 7.05 -9.89
C TYR A 69 1.86 6.90 -10.15
N SER A 70 1.23 7.99 -10.56
CA SER A 70 -0.20 8.06 -10.87
C SER A 70 -0.43 8.70 -12.22
N GLN A 71 -1.52 8.31 -12.87
CA GLN A 71 -2.04 9.08 -13.99
C GLN A 71 -2.51 10.45 -13.50
N PRO A 72 -2.33 11.52 -14.31
CA PRO A 72 -2.81 12.85 -13.97
C PRO A 72 -4.33 12.87 -13.84
N GLY A 73 -4.85 13.74 -12.99
CA GLY A 73 -6.29 13.96 -12.83
C GLY A 73 -7.07 12.84 -12.12
N THR A 74 -6.40 11.86 -11.53
CA THR A 74 -7.08 10.80 -10.77
C THR A 74 -7.73 11.33 -9.49
N PRO A 75 -8.78 10.66 -8.98
CA PRO A 75 -9.42 11.04 -7.72
C PRO A 75 -8.43 11.13 -6.55
N LYS A 76 -7.48 10.18 -6.45
CA LYS A 76 -6.48 10.21 -5.39
C LYS A 76 -5.62 11.48 -5.42
N LEU A 77 -5.21 11.96 -6.60
CA LEU A 77 -4.42 13.19 -6.71
C LEU A 77 -5.25 14.43 -6.31
N ARG A 78 -6.54 14.48 -6.65
CA ARG A 78 -7.43 15.56 -6.20
C ARG A 78 -7.61 15.54 -4.69
N ASN A 79 -7.75 14.35 -4.10
CA ASN A 79 -7.86 14.18 -2.66
C ASN A 79 -6.58 14.68 -1.96
N LEU A 80 -5.40 14.29 -2.46
CA LEU A 80 -4.11 14.69 -1.90
C LEU A 80 -3.86 16.21 -2.01
N ALA A 81 -4.37 16.86 -3.04
CA ALA A 81 -4.28 18.32 -3.17
C ALA A 81 -5.09 19.03 -2.09
N ALA A 82 -6.20 18.44 -1.63
CA ALA A 82 -7.05 18.99 -0.59
C ALA A 82 -6.60 18.57 0.82
N ASP A 83 -6.18 17.32 1.00
CA ASP A 83 -5.73 16.77 2.27
C ASP A 83 -4.57 15.77 2.02
N PRO A 84 -3.34 16.08 2.45
CA PRO A 84 -2.19 15.23 2.21
C PRO A 84 -2.13 13.99 3.12
N HIS A 85 -2.94 13.92 4.17
CA HIS A 85 -2.91 12.80 5.10
C HIS A 85 -3.41 11.52 4.46
N VAL A 86 -2.66 10.46 4.63
CA VAL A 86 -2.93 9.15 4.03
C VAL A 86 -2.70 8.01 5.02
N SER A 87 -3.31 6.87 4.71
CA SER A 87 -2.94 5.58 5.25
C SER A 87 -2.49 4.69 4.09
N PHE A 88 -1.33 4.07 4.25
CA PHE A 88 -0.82 3.06 3.33
C PHE A 88 -0.69 1.73 4.08
N THR A 89 -1.17 0.65 3.47
CA THR A 89 -1.11 -0.69 4.06
C THR A 89 -0.60 -1.70 3.06
N LEU A 90 0.16 -2.68 3.53
CA LEU A 90 0.44 -3.90 2.77
C LEU A 90 -0.65 -4.94 3.04
N GLN A 91 -0.77 -5.89 2.11
CA GLN A 91 -1.62 -7.04 2.33
C GLN A 91 -1.02 -7.90 3.44
N SER A 92 -1.81 -8.18 4.47
CA SER A 92 -1.42 -9.09 5.53
C SER A 92 -1.41 -10.54 5.03
N ASP A 93 -0.81 -11.43 5.83
CA ASP A 93 -1.02 -12.87 5.67
C ASP A 93 -2.49 -13.26 5.89
N PRO A 94 -2.91 -14.49 5.51
CA PRO A 94 -4.31 -14.89 5.58
C PRO A 94 -4.93 -14.85 6.98
N TYR A 95 -4.12 -14.87 8.02
CA TYR A 95 -4.58 -14.88 9.42
C TYR A 95 -4.48 -13.51 10.09
N GLY A 96 -3.80 -12.54 9.44
CA GLY A 96 -3.57 -11.21 10.00
C GLY A 96 -2.51 -11.21 11.11
N ASP A 97 -1.63 -12.18 11.12
CA ASP A 97 -0.54 -12.27 12.10
C ASP A 97 0.55 -11.25 11.80
N HIS A 98 0.69 -10.87 10.52
CA HIS A 98 1.60 -9.83 10.08
C HIS A 98 0.85 -8.71 9.36
N VAL A 99 1.03 -7.49 9.83
CA VAL A 99 0.37 -6.30 9.30
C VAL A 99 1.36 -5.15 9.25
N LEU A 100 1.28 -4.34 8.21
CA LEU A 100 1.95 -3.05 8.13
C LEU A 100 0.94 -1.95 7.80
N ILE A 101 0.90 -0.92 8.63
CA ILE A 101 0.13 0.30 8.42
C ILE A 101 1.08 1.49 8.55
N VAL A 102 1.13 2.33 7.53
CA VAL A 102 1.88 3.57 7.51
C VAL A 102 0.88 4.74 7.42
N GLU A 103 0.84 5.56 8.45
CA GLU A 103 0.16 6.86 8.42
C GLU A 103 1.18 7.92 8.06
N GLY A 104 0.84 8.81 7.11
CA GLY A 104 1.80 9.80 6.64
C GLY A 104 1.18 10.92 5.82
N GLU A 105 2.04 11.71 5.22
CA GLU A 105 1.66 12.74 4.28
C GLU A 105 2.15 12.41 2.88
N ALA A 106 1.26 12.47 1.89
CA ALA A 106 1.56 12.24 0.49
C ALA A 106 1.54 13.56 -0.30
N ARG A 107 2.59 13.81 -1.05
CA ARG A 107 2.73 15.02 -1.87
C ARG A 107 3.30 14.66 -3.24
N VAL A 108 2.92 15.43 -4.25
CA VAL A 108 3.55 15.34 -5.58
C VAL A 108 5.04 15.68 -5.42
N ASP A 109 5.88 14.83 -6.00
CA ASP A 109 7.34 14.99 -6.03
C ASP A 109 7.82 15.33 -7.45
N PRO A 110 7.90 16.63 -7.80
CA PRO A 110 8.32 17.05 -9.14
C PRO A 110 9.81 16.81 -9.41
N ALA A 111 10.61 16.50 -8.39
CA ALA A 111 12.03 16.19 -8.52
C ALA A 111 12.30 14.72 -8.84
N ALA A 112 11.31 13.84 -8.64
CA ALA A 112 11.45 12.43 -8.98
C ALA A 112 11.58 12.25 -10.50
N ALA A 113 12.52 11.41 -10.91
CA ALA A 113 12.65 11.02 -12.32
C ALA A 113 11.39 10.26 -12.78
N PRO A 114 11.01 10.28 -14.06
CA PRO A 114 9.98 9.41 -14.61
C PRO A 114 10.25 7.94 -14.27
N SER A 115 9.20 7.13 -14.14
CA SER A 115 9.30 5.76 -13.63
C SER A 115 10.24 4.85 -14.44
N ASP A 116 10.33 5.07 -15.76
CA ASP A 116 11.26 4.35 -16.66
C ASP A 116 12.72 4.76 -16.48
N ARG A 117 12.97 5.96 -15.94
CA ARG A 117 14.30 6.54 -15.70
C ARG A 117 14.71 6.53 -14.24
N HIS A 118 13.83 6.12 -13.36
CA HIS A 118 14.14 5.93 -11.94
C HIS A 118 14.75 4.53 -11.75
N PRO A 119 16.06 4.37 -11.51
CA PRO A 119 16.74 3.07 -11.63
C PRO A 119 16.13 1.99 -10.73
N ALA A 120 15.86 2.31 -9.47
CA ALA A 120 15.31 1.35 -8.51
C ALA A 120 13.86 0.99 -8.84
N TYR A 121 13.04 1.96 -9.25
CA TYR A 121 11.65 1.71 -9.65
C TYR A 121 11.59 0.87 -10.92
N ALA A 122 12.33 1.23 -11.94
CA ALA A 122 12.41 0.49 -13.20
C ALA A 122 12.91 -0.96 -12.99
N ALA A 123 13.90 -1.16 -12.12
CA ALA A 123 14.39 -2.49 -11.77
C ALA A 123 13.31 -3.33 -11.07
N LYS A 124 12.62 -2.76 -10.07
CA LYS A 124 11.56 -3.44 -9.30
C LYS A 124 10.39 -3.88 -10.18
N PHE A 125 9.98 -3.05 -11.13
CA PHE A 125 8.76 -3.30 -11.92
C PHE A 125 8.98 -3.90 -13.31
N ARG A 126 10.22 -4.14 -13.73
CA ARG A 126 10.54 -4.69 -15.07
C ARG A 126 9.78 -5.98 -15.39
N GLU A 127 9.85 -6.94 -14.51
CA GLU A 127 9.18 -8.23 -14.70
C GLU A 127 7.66 -8.11 -14.61
N ALA A 128 7.16 -7.33 -13.66
CA ALA A 128 5.74 -7.10 -13.46
C ALA A 128 5.08 -6.42 -14.66
N LEU A 129 5.72 -5.42 -15.27
CA LEU A 129 5.22 -4.78 -16.48
C LEU A 129 5.10 -5.78 -17.63
N GLY A 130 6.09 -6.65 -17.81
CA GLY A 130 6.02 -7.73 -18.80
C GLY A 130 4.88 -8.71 -18.53
N HIS A 131 4.66 -9.09 -17.28
CA HIS A 131 3.55 -9.95 -16.86
C HIS A 131 2.18 -9.30 -17.13
N TRP A 132 2.07 -7.98 -16.92
CA TRP A 132 0.84 -7.22 -17.17
C TRP A 132 0.63 -6.85 -18.64
N GLY A 133 1.59 -7.15 -19.51
CA GLY A 133 1.54 -6.80 -20.93
C GLY A 133 1.65 -5.29 -21.18
N LEU A 134 2.35 -4.57 -20.30
CA LEU A 134 2.51 -3.12 -20.34
C LEU A 134 3.89 -2.74 -20.91
N GLU A 135 3.89 -1.78 -21.82
CA GLU A 135 5.12 -1.19 -22.35
C GLU A 135 5.69 -0.16 -21.38
N VAL A 136 7.01 -0.24 -21.12
CA VAL A 136 7.70 0.55 -20.09
C VAL A 136 7.54 2.05 -20.33
N GLU A 137 7.88 2.52 -21.54
CA GLU A 137 7.84 3.94 -21.87
C GLU A 137 6.41 4.49 -21.96
N GLN A 138 5.46 3.68 -22.41
CA GLN A 138 4.06 4.08 -22.44
C GLN A 138 3.51 4.19 -21.02
N THR A 139 3.82 3.23 -20.16
CA THR A 139 3.43 3.26 -18.75
C THR A 139 4.01 4.49 -18.04
N ALA A 140 5.27 4.84 -18.29
CA ALA A 140 5.88 6.03 -17.71
C ALA A 140 5.23 7.34 -18.19
N ARG A 141 4.75 7.39 -19.43
CA ARG A 141 3.99 8.54 -19.95
C ARG A 141 2.61 8.65 -19.33
N ASP A 142 1.92 7.51 -19.20
CA ASP A 142 0.55 7.47 -18.65
C ASP A 142 0.54 7.74 -17.15
N PHE A 143 1.48 7.17 -16.40
CA PHE A 143 1.65 7.37 -14.96
C PHE A 143 2.75 8.38 -14.67
N SER A 144 2.52 9.62 -15.12
CA SER A 144 3.55 10.67 -15.16
C SER A 144 3.67 11.51 -13.88
N VAL A 145 2.76 11.33 -12.92
CA VAL A 145 2.77 12.10 -11.67
C VAL A 145 3.40 11.28 -10.56
N ALA A 146 4.61 11.64 -10.17
CA ALA A 146 5.29 11.04 -9.03
C ALA A 146 4.71 11.59 -7.72
N VAL A 147 4.44 10.71 -6.77
CA VAL A 147 3.94 11.05 -5.44
C VAL A 147 4.80 10.36 -4.40
N ARG A 148 5.20 11.10 -3.36
CA ARG A 148 5.98 10.58 -2.25
C ARG A 148 5.19 10.65 -0.96
N ILE A 149 5.13 9.53 -0.24
CA ILE A 149 4.55 9.45 1.10
C ILE A 149 5.69 9.50 2.11
N THR A 150 5.63 10.50 2.99
CA THR A 150 6.54 10.59 4.14
C THR A 150 5.83 10.03 5.35
N PRO A 151 6.31 8.92 5.93
CA PRO A 151 5.72 8.34 7.13
C PRO A 151 5.77 9.29 8.33
N VAL A 152 4.67 9.35 9.07
CA VAL A 152 4.56 10.04 10.37
C VAL A 152 4.49 9.01 11.49
N ARG A 153 3.75 7.93 11.25
CA ARG A 153 3.60 6.82 12.18
C ARG A 153 3.57 5.49 11.41
N THR A 154 4.32 4.52 11.89
CA THR A 154 4.32 3.16 11.34
C THR A 154 3.94 2.18 12.45
N ARG A 155 3.06 1.23 12.13
CA ARG A 155 2.64 0.14 12.98
C ARG A 155 2.85 -1.17 12.25
N SER A 156 3.54 -2.11 12.90
CA SER A 156 3.74 -3.47 12.37
C SER A 156 3.69 -4.48 13.51
N TRP A 157 3.09 -5.62 13.29
CA TRP A 157 3.03 -6.72 14.24
C TRP A 157 2.95 -8.05 13.51
#